data_3f9bc62dbd0677eb2cd485b05f5bf79d
#
_entry.id   3f9bc62dbd0677eb2cd485b05f5bf79d
#
_cell.length_a   1.000
_cell.length_b   1.000
_cell.length_c   1.000
_cell.angle_alpha   90.00
_cell.angle_beta   90.00
_cell.angle_gamma   90.00
#
_symmetry.space_group_name_H-M   'P 1'
#
loop_
_entity.id
_entity.type
_entity.pdbx_description
1 polymer ?
#
loop_
_entity_poly.entity_id
_entity_poly.type
_entity_poly.pdbx_seq_one_letter_code
_entity_poly.pdbx_strand_id
1 'polypeptide(L)'
;MKQIIGVFGNPWIWGTFLMGALVAWFAPLDVLDQSAALRSFTELMGQIFPPVVGYKKSSKFPQVSALYFSLMFLLGPIWFWKHLSISRHTVRQPSGKIWSLPRPLRVPLVILLGGALFIGLPAFQLFLNPGYDFHVMSISSSRPSLGIWGPLLTTVPWMMFAEFFLVAKLAFEKS
;
A
#
# COMPACT_ATOMS: atom_id res chain seq x y z
N MET A 1 17.86 5.43 10.25
CA MET A 1 17.88 4.04 10.73
C MET A 1 16.86 3.77 11.85
N LYS A 2 16.78 4.56 12.94
CA LYS A 2 15.76 4.36 14.03
C LYS A 2 14.29 4.41 13.56
N GLN A 3 13.94 5.15 12.50
CA GLN A 3 12.56 5.24 11.99
C GLN A 3 12.09 3.95 11.30
N ILE A 4 12.96 3.33 10.50
CA ILE A 4 12.66 2.05 9.83
C ILE A 4 12.47 0.95 10.86
N ILE A 5 13.30 0.93 11.91
CA ILE A 5 13.19 -0.03 13.01
C ILE A 5 11.85 0.14 13.77
N GLY A 6 11.34 1.38 13.94
CA GLY A 6 10.06 1.64 14.60
C GLY A 6 8.85 1.08 13.85
N VAL A 7 8.86 1.16 12.52
CA VAL A 7 7.80 0.61 11.67
C VAL A 7 7.83 -0.94 11.72
N PHE A 8 8.99 -1.54 11.49
CA PHE A 8 9.15 -3.00 11.52
C PHE A 8 9.10 -3.61 12.93
N GLY A 9 9.21 -2.81 13.99
CA GLY A 9 8.97 -3.24 15.37
C GLY A 9 7.49 -3.37 15.74
N ASN A 10 6.56 -2.98 14.85
CA ASN A 10 5.13 -3.01 15.16
C ASN A 10 4.54 -4.40 14.87
N PRO A 11 3.95 -5.10 15.89
CA PRO A 11 3.39 -6.44 15.71
C PRO A 11 2.23 -6.50 14.69
N TRP A 12 1.50 -5.40 14.49
CA TRP A 12 0.45 -5.33 13.46
C TRP A 12 0.99 -5.48 12.04
N ILE A 13 2.19 -5.00 11.78
CA ILE A 13 2.85 -5.14 10.49
C ILE A 13 3.11 -6.61 10.22
N TRP A 14 3.73 -7.28 11.16
CA TRP A 14 4.00 -8.72 11.04
C TRP A 14 2.73 -9.55 10.98
N GLY A 15 1.69 -9.18 11.76
CA GLY A 15 0.38 -9.84 11.71
C GLY A 15 -0.26 -9.78 10.33
N THR A 16 -0.25 -8.62 9.69
CA THR A 16 -0.80 -8.49 8.32
C THR A 16 0.05 -9.20 7.27
N PHE A 17 1.38 -9.15 7.39
CA PHE A 17 2.28 -9.92 6.51
C PHE A 17 2.04 -11.41 6.65
N LEU A 18 1.95 -11.92 7.90
CA LEU A 18 1.67 -13.32 8.17
C LEU A 18 0.30 -13.74 7.60
N MET A 19 -0.73 -12.93 7.82
CA MET A 19 -2.06 -13.20 7.27
C MET A 19 -2.03 -13.25 5.74
N GLY A 20 -1.38 -12.29 5.08
CA GLY A 20 -1.19 -12.28 3.63
C GLY A 20 -0.46 -13.54 3.14
N ALA A 21 0.63 -13.92 3.81
CA ALA A 21 1.39 -15.12 3.49
C ALA A 21 0.54 -16.40 3.65
N LEU A 22 -0.23 -16.50 4.73
CA LEU A 22 -1.14 -17.64 4.96
C LEU A 22 -2.17 -17.76 3.85
N VAL A 23 -2.81 -16.67 3.45
CA VAL A 23 -3.75 -16.67 2.32
C VAL A 23 -3.06 -17.07 1.03
N ALA A 24 -1.92 -16.47 0.72
CA ALA A 24 -1.18 -16.77 -0.51
C ALA A 24 -0.74 -18.23 -0.61
N TRP A 25 -0.32 -18.83 0.49
CA TRP A 25 0.28 -20.18 0.48
C TRP A 25 -0.73 -21.31 0.69
N PHE A 26 -1.74 -21.09 1.51
CA PHE A 26 -2.65 -22.15 1.96
C PHE A 26 -4.08 -22.04 1.41
N ALA A 27 -4.53 -20.90 0.87
CA ALA A 27 -5.87 -20.82 0.31
C ALA A 27 -6.04 -21.80 -0.86
N PRO A 28 -7.15 -22.56 -0.95
CA PRO A 28 -7.44 -23.42 -2.09
C PRO A 28 -7.48 -22.63 -3.41
N LEU A 29 -7.14 -23.26 -4.53
CA LEU A 29 -7.16 -22.60 -5.85
C LEU A 29 -8.57 -22.18 -6.26
N ASP A 30 -9.57 -22.89 -5.79
CA ASP A 30 -11.01 -22.71 -6.01
C ASP A 30 -11.72 -22.04 -4.83
N VAL A 31 -10.98 -21.28 -4.00
CA VAL A 31 -11.48 -20.70 -2.74
C VAL A 31 -12.75 -19.86 -2.89
N LEU A 32 -12.93 -19.18 -4.03
CA LEU A 32 -14.13 -18.38 -4.29
C LEU A 32 -15.31 -19.24 -4.77
N ASP A 33 -15.07 -20.45 -5.27
CA ASP A 33 -16.12 -21.38 -5.64
C ASP A 33 -16.67 -22.10 -4.42
N GLN A 34 -15.85 -22.26 -3.39
CA GLN A 34 -16.24 -22.87 -2.12
C GLN A 34 -17.09 -21.93 -1.23
N SER A 35 -17.06 -20.62 -1.47
CA SER A 35 -17.76 -19.64 -0.63
C SER A 35 -18.36 -18.48 -1.43
N ALA A 36 -19.69 -18.45 -1.50
CA ALA A 36 -20.42 -17.34 -2.12
C ALA A 36 -20.13 -16.00 -1.43
N ALA A 37 -19.92 -15.99 -0.10
CA ALA A 37 -19.60 -14.78 0.65
C ALA A 37 -18.22 -14.21 0.25
N LEU A 38 -17.20 -15.07 0.10
CA LEU A 38 -15.88 -14.64 -0.35
C LEU A 38 -15.91 -14.15 -1.80
N ARG A 39 -16.71 -14.77 -2.65
CA ARG A 39 -16.91 -14.33 -4.03
C ARG A 39 -17.51 -12.92 -4.07
N SER A 40 -18.65 -12.69 -3.39
CA SER A 40 -19.30 -11.39 -3.33
C SER A 40 -18.39 -10.33 -2.72
N PHE A 41 -17.63 -10.67 -1.68
CA PHE A 41 -16.64 -9.78 -1.08
C PHE A 41 -15.54 -9.36 -2.09
N THR A 42 -14.97 -10.32 -2.82
CA THR A 42 -13.92 -10.03 -3.80
C THR A 42 -14.45 -9.24 -5.00
N GLU A 43 -15.70 -9.46 -5.41
CA GLU A 43 -16.36 -8.68 -6.45
C GLU A 43 -16.57 -7.23 -6.01
N LEU A 44 -17.08 -7.01 -4.79
CA LEU A 44 -17.20 -5.67 -4.21
C LEU A 44 -15.84 -4.96 -4.13
N MET A 45 -14.82 -5.65 -3.63
CA MET A 45 -13.47 -5.09 -3.53
C MET A 45 -12.88 -4.78 -4.91
N GLY A 46 -13.19 -5.60 -5.93
CA GLY A 46 -12.77 -5.36 -7.30
C GLY A 46 -13.39 -4.10 -7.94
N GLN A 47 -14.60 -3.71 -7.52
CA GLN A 47 -15.23 -2.46 -7.94
C GLN A 47 -14.55 -1.23 -7.33
N ILE A 48 -14.05 -1.34 -6.09
CA ILE A 48 -13.40 -0.26 -5.35
C ILE A 48 -11.91 -0.16 -5.73
N PHE A 49 -11.23 -1.31 -5.85
CA PHE A 49 -9.80 -1.40 -6.09
C PHE A 49 -9.50 -2.15 -7.38
N PRO A 50 -9.25 -1.45 -8.50
CA PRO A 50 -8.93 -2.04 -9.80
C PRO A 50 -7.81 -3.09 -9.78
N PRO A 51 -6.77 -2.99 -8.92
CA PRO A 51 -5.72 -4.00 -8.82
C PRO A 51 -6.25 -5.41 -8.49
N VAL A 52 -7.33 -5.53 -7.73
CA VAL A 52 -7.97 -6.83 -7.43
C VAL A 52 -8.34 -7.55 -8.73
N VAL A 53 -8.98 -6.83 -9.66
CA VAL A 53 -9.37 -7.36 -10.97
C VAL A 53 -8.15 -7.56 -11.88
N GLY A 54 -7.19 -6.63 -11.84
CA GLY A 54 -5.96 -6.71 -12.62
C GLY A 54 -5.16 -7.96 -12.29
N TYR A 55 -4.85 -8.18 -11.02
CA TYR A 55 -4.10 -9.37 -10.57
C TYR A 55 -4.92 -10.67 -10.69
N LYS A 56 -6.25 -10.63 -10.56
CA LYS A 56 -7.09 -11.77 -10.88
C LYS A 56 -6.92 -12.22 -12.34
N LYS A 57 -6.83 -11.27 -13.29
CA LYS A 57 -6.70 -11.58 -14.72
C LYS A 57 -5.28 -12.05 -15.10
N SER A 58 -4.24 -11.49 -14.50
CA SER A 58 -2.84 -11.79 -14.84
C SER A 58 -2.29 -13.01 -14.11
N SER A 59 -2.91 -13.45 -13.02
CA SER A 59 -2.39 -14.49 -12.14
C SER A 59 -2.67 -15.92 -12.63
N LYS A 60 -1.70 -16.82 -12.40
CA LYS A 60 -1.87 -18.27 -12.56
C LYS A 60 -2.81 -18.91 -11.54
N PHE A 61 -3.15 -18.18 -10.46
CA PHE A 61 -4.07 -18.58 -9.38
C PHE A 61 -5.08 -17.46 -9.12
N PRO A 62 -6.02 -17.22 -10.05
CA PRO A 62 -6.85 -16.01 -10.09
C PRO A 62 -7.71 -15.79 -8.85
N GLN A 63 -8.29 -16.87 -8.29
CA GLN A 63 -9.16 -16.76 -7.12
C GLN A 63 -8.37 -16.43 -5.85
N VAL A 64 -7.19 -17.04 -5.68
CA VAL A 64 -6.30 -16.75 -4.54
C VAL A 64 -5.82 -15.31 -4.62
N SER A 65 -5.39 -14.84 -5.80
CA SER A 65 -4.96 -13.46 -5.98
C SER A 65 -6.08 -12.46 -5.71
N ALA A 66 -7.29 -12.71 -6.20
CA ALA A 66 -8.44 -11.85 -5.94
C ALA A 66 -8.74 -11.76 -4.43
N LEU A 67 -8.79 -12.88 -3.74
CA LEU A 67 -8.99 -12.91 -2.29
C LEU A 67 -7.87 -12.19 -1.54
N TYR A 68 -6.62 -12.49 -1.90
CA TYR A 68 -5.43 -11.89 -1.31
C TYR A 68 -5.46 -10.36 -1.38
N PHE A 69 -5.59 -9.81 -2.59
CA PHE A 69 -5.60 -8.36 -2.79
C PHE A 69 -6.83 -7.71 -2.16
N SER A 70 -7.98 -8.37 -2.16
CA SER A 70 -9.19 -7.88 -1.48
C SER A 70 -8.95 -7.70 0.01
N LEU A 71 -8.38 -8.69 0.68
CA LEU A 71 -8.07 -8.63 2.11
C LEU A 71 -6.99 -7.59 2.41
N MET A 72 -5.91 -7.55 1.61
CA MET A 72 -4.81 -6.64 1.83
C MET A 72 -5.21 -5.17 1.61
N PHE A 73 -6.04 -4.87 0.62
CA PHE A 73 -6.55 -3.49 0.42
C PHE A 73 -7.58 -3.08 1.46
N LEU A 74 -8.38 -4.02 1.98
CA LEU A 74 -9.28 -3.76 3.11
C LEU A 74 -8.51 -3.31 4.36
N LEU A 75 -7.30 -3.83 4.56
CA LEU A 75 -6.43 -3.45 5.68
C LEU A 75 -5.68 -2.13 5.44
N GLY A 76 -5.71 -1.60 4.24
CA GLY A 76 -5.00 -0.39 3.85
C GLY A 76 -5.25 0.82 4.76
N PRO A 77 -6.51 1.17 5.10
CA PRO A 77 -6.79 2.27 6.02
C PRO A 77 -6.15 2.10 7.40
N ILE A 78 -6.04 0.87 7.89
CA ILE A 78 -5.38 0.57 9.17
C ILE A 78 -3.87 0.86 9.05
N TRP A 79 -3.25 0.49 7.94
CA TRP A 79 -1.86 0.79 7.64
C TRP A 79 -1.60 2.29 7.56
N PHE A 80 -2.42 3.01 6.82
CA PHE A 80 -2.38 4.46 6.73
C PHE A 80 -2.41 5.10 8.12
N TRP A 81 -3.39 4.74 8.95
CA TRP A 81 -3.56 5.31 10.28
C TRP A 81 -2.41 4.98 11.23
N LYS A 82 -1.96 3.72 11.23
CA LYS A 82 -0.83 3.29 12.07
C LYS A 82 0.46 3.96 11.65
N HIS A 83 0.74 4.06 10.36
CA HIS A 83 1.92 4.74 9.86
C HIS A 83 1.89 6.23 10.23
N LEU A 84 0.77 6.89 10.03
CA LEU A 84 0.57 8.29 10.41
C LEU A 84 0.81 8.51 11.92
N SER A 85 0.34 7.61 12.77
CA SER A 85 0.51 7.67 14.22
C SER A 85 1.99 7.54 14.63
N ILE A 86 2.71 6.58 14.05
CA ILE A 86 4.13 6.33 14.35
C ILE A 86 4.98 7.49 13.84
N SER A 87 4.76 7.93 12.61
CA SER A 87 5.57 8.96 11.98
C SER A 87 5.40 10.33 12.63
N ARG A 88 4.23 10.66 13.19
CA ARG A 88 4.02 11.92 13.94
C ARG A 88 5.02 12.15 15.06
N HIS A 89 5.48 11.08 15.71
CA HIS A 89 6.43 11.16 16.83
C HIS A 89 7.89 11.13 16.41
N THR A 90 8.16 10.76 15.16
CA THR A 90 9.53 10.51 14.67
C THR A 90 9.99 11.47 13.59
N VAL A 91 9.08 12.26 13.00
CA VAL A 91 9.44 13.21 11.93
C VAL A 91 10.33 14.30 12.50
N ARG A 92 11.63 14.24 12.18
CA ARG A 92 12.56 15.35 12.39
C ARG A 92 12.15 16.51 11.49
N GLN A 93 12.41 17.73 11.96
CA GLN A 93 12.21 18.91 11.14
C GLN A 93 12.94 18.73 9.80
N PRO A 94 12.21 18.79 8.66
CA PRO A 94 12.84 18.63 7.37
C PRO A 94 13.87 19.74 7.17
N SER A 95 15.02 19.38 6.64
CA SER A 95 16.10 20.31 6.26
C SER A 95 16.22 20.35 4.74
N GLY A 96 16.67 21.47 4.20
CA GLY A 96 16.90 21.64 2.77
C GLY A 96 16.31 22.92 2.19
N LYS A 97 16.70 23.23 0.96
CA LYS A 97 16.36 24.50 0.28
C LYS A 97 14.84 24.76 0.18
N ILE A 98 14.03 23.73 0.00
CA ILE A 98 12.56 23.86 -0.08
C ILE A 98 11.98 24.39 1.24
N TRP A 99 12.53 23.96 2.37
CA TRP A 99 12.05 24.33 3.69
C TRP A 99 12.48 25.73 4.14
N SER A 100 13.50 26.31 3.49
CA SER A 100 13.92 27.72 3.71
C SER A 100 13.10 28.71 2.87
N LEU A 101 12.28 28.24 1.93
CA LEU A 101 11.42 29.11 1.13
C LEU A 101 10.31 29.73 1.98
N PRO A 102 9.85 30.95 1.64
CA PRO A 102 8.69 31.55 2.27
C PRO A 102 7.44 30.69 2.03
N ARG A 103 6.51 30.70 3.00
CA ARG A 103 5.32 29.85 3.00
C ARG A 103 4.53 29.85 1.68
N PRO A 104 4.27 31.00 1.01
CA PRO A 104 3.49 31.02 -0.22
C PRO A 104 4.13 30.29 -1.40
N LEU A 105 5.46 30.12 -1.38
CA LEU A 105 6.19 29.33 -2.40
C LEU A 105 6.40 27.88 -1.95
N ARG A 106 6.68 27.68 -0.68
CA ARG A 106 6.96 26.37 -0.09
C ARG A 106 5.75 25.44 -0.16
N VAL A 107 4.57 25.94 0.26
CA VAL A 107 3.35 25.11 0.33
C VAL A 107 2.96 24.53 -1.03
N PRO A 108 2.77 25.33 -2.10
CA PRO A 108 2.40 24.78 -3.41
C PRO A 108 3.48 23.84 -3.98
N LEU A 109 4.77 24.15 -3.76
CA LEU A 109 5.85 23.31 -4.23
C LEU A 109 5.86 21.93 -3.52
N VAL A 110 5.68 21.93 -2.19
CA VAL A 110 5.59 20.68 -1.41
C VAL A 110 4.36 19.87 -1.80
N ILE A 111 3.20 20.51 -2.01
CA ILE A 111 1.99 19.82 -2.44
C ILE A 111 2.17 19.23 -3.84
N LEU A 112 2.75 19.99 -4.78
CA LEU A 112 2.98 19.52 -6.14
C LEU A 112 3.95 18.33 -6.19
N LEU A 113 5.15 18.50 -5.64
CA LEU A 113 6.18 17.47 -5.66
C LEU A 113 5.83 16.28 -4.77
N GLY A 114 5.34 16.55 -3.56
CA GLY A 114 4.88 15.51 -2.64
C GLY A 114 3.67 14.77 -3.20
N GLY A 115 2.71 15.47 -3.77
CA GLY A 115 1.55 14.87 -4.45
C GLY A 115 1.95 14.00 -5.62
N ALA A 116 2.84 14.48 -6.49
CA ALA A 116 3.35 13.69 -7.61
C ALA A 116 4.07 12.42 -7.13
N LEU A 117 4.91 12.51 -6.11
CA LEU A 117 5.70 11.39 -5.60
C LEU A 117 4.88 10.42 -4.74
N PHE A 118 4.18 10.93 -3.73
CA PHE A 118 3.53 10.08 -2.71
C PHE A 118 2.10 9.68 -3.04
N ILE A 119 1.45 10.37 -3.97
CA ILE A 119 0.09 10.04 -4.46
C ILE A 119 0.15 9.60 -5.91
N GLY A 120 0.81 10.37 -6.78
CA GLY A 120 0.84 10.13 -8.23
C GLY A 120 1.45 8.77 -8.59
N LEU A 121 2.61 8.41 -8.04
CA LEU A 121 3.23 7.12 -8.32
C LEU A 121 2.40 5.93 -7.83
N PRO A 122 1.90 5.89 -6.58
CA PRO A 122 1.01 4.83 -6.14
C PRO A 122 -0.30 4.78 -6.93
N ALA A 123 -0.90 5.92 -7.24
CA ALA A 123 -2.13 5.99 -8.03
C ALA A 123 -1.89 5.46 -9.46
N PHE A 124 -0.80 5.83 -10.09
CA PHE A 124 -0.40 5.29 -11.39
C PHE A 124 -0.30 3.77 -11.36
N GLN A 125 0.43 3.23 -10.37
CA GLN A 125 0.61 1.79 -10.22
C GLN A 125 -0.71 1.06 -9.97
N LEU A 126 -1.57 1.61 -9.08
CA LEU A 126 -2.78 0.92 -8.65
C LEU A 126 -3.94 1.05 -9.66
N PHE A 127 -4.08 2.20 -10.33
CA PHE A 127 -5.26 2.50 -11.14
C PHE A 127 -5.00 2.51 -12.65
N LEU A 128 -3.83 2.96 -13.09
CA LEU A 128 -3.51 3.02 -14.51
C LEU A 128 -2.79 1.78 -15.02
N ASN A 129 -2.13 1.04 -14.14
CA ASN A 129 -1.44 -0.20 -14.50
C ASN A 129 -1.77 -1.35 -13.54
N PRO A 130 -3.06 -1.65 -13.32
CA PRO A 130 -3.49 -2.67 -12.37
C PRO A 130 -3.05 -4.07 -12.85
N GLY A 131 -2.46 -4.84 -11.93
CA GLY A 131 -2.00 -6.20 -12.22
C GLY A 131 -0.63 -6.28 -12.89
N TYR A 132 0.10 -5.17 -12.94
CA TYR A 132 1.49 -5.18 -13.41
C TYR A 132 2.36 -6.03 -12.48
N ASP A 133 3.06 -6.97 -13.09
CA ASP A 133 3.99 -7.85 -12.40
C ASP A 133 5.43 -7.38 -12.66
N PHE A 134 6.11 -7.00 -11.59
CA PHE A 134 7.53 -6.69 -11.69
C PHE A 134 8.31 -7.98 -11.93
N HIS A 135 9.11 -8.04 -12.98
CA HIS A 135 9.89 -9.24 -13.34
C HIS A 135 10.66 -9.86 -12.16
N VAL A 136 11.12 -9.02 -11.24
CA VAL A 136 11.85 -9.44 -10.03
C VAL A 136 10.91 -10.06 -8.96
N MET A 137 9.62 -9.70 -8.95
CA MET A 137 8.70 -10.08 -7.88
C MET A 137 7.78 -11.24 -8.24
N SER A 138 7.51 -11.48 -9.53
CA SER A 138 6.72 -12.60 -10.07
C SER A 138 5.45 -12.99 -9.27
N ILE A 139 4.70 -11.98 -8.81
CA ILE A 139 3.57 -12.16 -7.85
C ILE A 139 2.41 -12.91 -8.49
N SER A 140 2.21 -12.71 -9.80
CA SER A 140 1.15 -13.35 -10.57
C SER A 140 1.42 -14.80 -10.90
N SER A 141 2.69 -15.21 -10.87
CA SER A 141 3.12 -16.54 -11.31
C SER A 141 3.54 -17.49 -10.19
N SER A 142 3.79 -16.96 -8.97
CA SER A 142 4.32 -17.70 -7.83
C SER A 142 3.62 -17.34 -6.52
N ARG A 143 2.97 -18.32 -5.89
CA ARG A 143 2.32 -18.16 -4.58
C ARG A 143 3.31 -17.77 -3.46
N PRO A 144 4.51 -18.35 -3.36
CA PRO A 144 5.55 -17.87 -2.45
C PRO A 144 5.90 -16.40 -2.67
N SER A 145 6.07 -15.98 -3.93
CA SER A 145 6.32 -14.57 -4.26
C SER A 145 5.15 -13.67 -3.86
N LEU A 146 3.92 -14.10 -4.09
CA LEU A 146 2.73 -13.36 -3.64
C LEU A 146 2.74 -13.16 -2.11
N GLY A 147 3.07 -14.19 -1.34
CA GLY A 147 3.11 -14.13 0.12
C GLY A 147 4.22 -13.22 0.66
N ILE A 148 5.36 -13.13 -0.04
CA ILE A 148 6.51 -12.32 0.38
C ILE A 148 6.40 -10.87 -0.10
N TRP A 149 6.15 -10.67 -1.39
CA TRP A 149 6.17 -9.35 -2.02
C TRP A 149 4.81 -8.65 -2.06
N GLY A 150 3.73 -9.43 -2.06
CA GLY A 150 2.37 -8.89 -2.08
C GLY A 150 2.06 -7.92 -0.95
N PRO A 151 2.47 -8.21 0.32
CA PRO A 151 2.28 -7.26 1.42
C PRO A 151 2.97 -5.92 1.16
N LEU A 152 4.18 -5.91 0.61
CA LEU A 152 4.88 -4.66 0.27
C LEU A 152 4.13 -3.87 -0.80
N LEU A 153 3.67 -4.55 -1.85
CA LEU A 153 2.94 -3.92 -2.95
C LEU A 153 1.63 -3.27 -2.49
N THR A 154 0.96 -3.85 -1.51
CA THR A 154 -0.31 -3.34 -1.00
C THR A 154 -0.15 -2.32 0.12
N THR A 155 0.88 -2.45 0.96
CA THR A 155 1.06 -1.56 2.13
C THR A 155 1.84 -0.30 1.83
N VAL A 156 2.84 -0.36 0.94
CA VAL A 156 3.68 0.79 0.58
C VAL A 156 2.86 1.98 0.06
N PRO A 157 1.86 1.83 -0.83
CA PRO A 157 1.03 2.95 -1.26
C PRO A 157 0.32 3.67 -0.10
N TRP A 158 -0.20 2.93 0.88
CA TRP A 158 -0.85 3.52 2.04
C TRP A 158 0.12 4.27 2.95
N MET A 159 1.34 3.74 3.10
CA MET A 159 2.42 4.42 3.81
C MET A 159 2.83 5.72 3.09
N MET A 160 2.95 5.69 1.77
CA MET A 160 3.25 6.88 0.96
C MET A 160 2.15 7.95 1.08
N PHE A 161 0.88 7.56 1.08
CA PHE A 161 -0.21 8.48 1.33
C PHE A 161 -0.11 9.13 2.72
N ALA A 162 0.20 8.35 3.75
CA ALA A 162 0.38 8.89 5.10
C ALA A 162 1.56 9.87 5.19
N GLU A 163 2.68 9.58 4.54
CA GLU A 163 3.83 10.49 4.47
C GLU A 163 3.48 11.79 3.75
N PHE A 164 2.71 11.74 2.67
CA PHE A 164 2.24 12.95 2.01
C PHE A 164 1.49 13.88 2.97
N PHE A 165 0.55 13.34 3.77
CA PHE A 165 -0.20 14.15 4.74
C PHE A 165 0.70 14.77 5.80
N LEU A 166 1.71 14.05 6.28
CA LEU A 166 2.68 14.57 7.25
C LEU A 166 3.53 15.68 6.65
N VAL A 167 4.06 15.47 5.46
CA VAL A 167 4.90 16.45 4.76
C VAL A 167 4.11 17.71 4.42
N ALA A 168 2.87 17.55 3.94
CA ALA A 168 1.97 18.67 3.67
C ALA A 168 1.68 19.46 4.96
N LYS A 169 1.30 18.78 6.05
CA LYS A 169 1.08 19.41 7.35
C LYS A 169 2.28 20.26 7.80
N LEU A 170 3.49 19.70 7.74
CA LEU A 170 4.72 20.40 8.09
C LEU A 170 4.96 21.65 7.21
N ALA A 171 4.60 21.59 5.91
CA ALA A 171 4.72 22.74 5.03
C ALA A 171 3.84 23.93 5.46
N PHE A 172 2.67 23.64 6.05
CA PHE A 172 1.77 24.67 6.59
C PHE A 172 2.19 25.20 7.95
N GLU A 173 2.73 24.34 8.85
CA GLU A 173 3.03 24.69 10.24
C GLU A 173 4.34 25.44 10.41
N LYS A 174 5.31 25.24 9.51
CA LYS A 174 6.63 25.88 9.63
C LYS A 174 6.56 27.33 9.16
N SER A 175 6.53 28.26 10.11
CA SER A 175 6.71 29.72 9.90
C SER A 175 8.17 30.06 9.94
#